data_af6793ad99d945d7615fed43df3affe1
#
_entry.id   af6793ad99d945d7615fed43df3affe1
#
_cell.length_a   1.000
_cell.length_b   1.000
_cell.length_c   1.000
_cell.angle_alpha   90.00
_cell.angle_beta   90.00
_cell.angle_gamma   90.00
#
_symmetry.space_group_name_H-M   'P 1'
#
loop_
_entity.id
_entity.type
_entity.pdbx_description
1 polymer ?
#
loop_
_entity_poly.entity_id
_entity_poly.type
_entity_poly.pdbx_seq_one_letter_code
_entity_poly.pdbx_strand_id
1 'polypeptide(L)'
;DFTPRDLFPGCIVVKPLKGIALNAVGLSGPGAETLFEDGRWQKRKKPFFLSFMSVAGTPHERKEELASFVRLLEQELPRFSAPIGLQINYSCPNVGLHAEELVEEVLEGLETASVLQIPLMPKFNVLLPLDAAREISAHPACDALCISNTIPWGALPDLIDWEGLFGTSVSPLAHLGGGGLSGAPLLPLLLGWLTAARDTGITKPINAGGGILSRGDARKVLARGADSISLGSIAFLRPWRVRSITKRMNRQP
;
A
#
# COMPACT_ATOMS: atom_id res chain seq x y z
N ASP A 1 -21.23 -5.67 5.25
CA ASP A 1 -21.30 -7.09 4.93
C ASP A 1 -19.93 -7.57 4.45
N PHE A 2 -19.31 -8.51 5.16
CA PHE A 2 -18.00 -9.07 4.85
C PHE A 2 -18.08 -10.30 3.95
N THR A 3 -19.22 -10.61 3.43
CA THR A 3 -19.44 -11.75 2.54
C THR A 3 -18.88 -11.44 1.16
N PRO A 4 -17.99 -12.26 0.59
CA PRO A 4 -17.52 -12.08 -0.78
C PRO A 4 -18.70 -12.11 -1.74
N ARG A 5 -18.85 -11.07 -2.54
CA ARG A 5 -19.95 -10.97 -3.51
C ARG A 5 -19.74 -11.86 -4.73
N ASP A 6 -18.49 -12.20 -5.03
CA ASP A 6 -18.12 -13.03 -6.18
C ASP A 6 -16.82 -13.79 -5.88
N LEU A 7 -16.80 -15.09 -6.22
CA LEU A 7 -15.61 -15.93 -6.13
C LEU A 7 -14.57 -15.61 -7.22
N PHE A 8 -15.03 -15.08 -8.35
CA PHE A 8 -14.20 -14.68 -9.48
C PHE A 8 -14.60 -13.28 -9.96
N PRO A 9 -14.27 -12.24 -9.16
CA PRO A 9 -14.70 -10.90 -9.50
C PRO A 9 -14.10 -10.46 -10.83
N GLY A 10 -14.94 -9.94 -11.73
CA GLY A 10 -14.52 -9.42 -13.04
C GLY A 10 -13.56 -8.24 -12.98
N CYS A 11 -13.30 -7.71 -11.79
CA CYS A 11 -12.32 -6.63 -11.53
C CYS A 11 -10.89 -7.12 -11.21
N ILE A 12 -10.63 -8.44 -11.30
CA ILE A 12 -9.29 -9.01 -11.05
C ILE A 12 -8.93 -9.99 -12.17
N VAL A 13 -7.76 -9.78 -12.76
CA VAL A 13 -7.13 -10.69 -13.73
C VAL A 13 -5.88 -11.29 -13.12
N VAL A 14 -5.81 -12.62 -13.04
CA VAL A 14 -4.70 -13.34 -12.41
C VAL A 14 -4.03 -14.26 -13.42
N LYS A 15 -2.69 -14.20 -13.50
CA LYS A 15 -1.85 -15.15 -14.25
C LYS A 15 -0.85 -15.83 -13.30
N PRO A 16 -1.26 -16.91 -12.60
CA PRO A 16 -0.48 -17.52 -11.52
C PRO A 16 0.89 -18.02 -11.95
N LEU A 17 1.00 -18.60 -13.16
CA LEU A 17 2.26 -19.10 -13.71
C LEU A 17 3.27 -17.98 -13.94
N LYS A 18 2.81 -16.81 -14.38
CA LYS A 18 3.64 -15.61 -14.54
C LYS A 18 3.84 -14.87 -13.19
N GLY A 19 3.11 -15.22 -12.15
CA GLY A 19 3.18 -14.57 -10.86
C GLY A 19 2.64 -13.14 -10.86
N ILE A 20 1.65 -12.83 -11.69
CA ILE A 20 1.10 -11.48 -11.85
C ILE A 20 -0.40 -11.42 -11.58
N ALA A 21 -0.85 -10.27 -11.12
CA ALA A 21 -2.25 -9.92 -11.03
C ALA A 21 -2.45 -8.46 -11.40
N LEU A 22 -3.56 -8.18 -12.06
CA LEU A 22 -4.08 -6.85 -12.34
C LEU A 22 -5.42 -6.72 -11.62
N ASN A 23 -5.66 -5.62 -10.93
CA ASN A 23 -6.92 -5.43 -10.21
C ASN A 23 -7.44 -3.99 -10.31
N ALA A 24 -8.75 -3.87 -10.28
CA ALA A 24 -9.49 -2.62 -10.20
C ALA A 24 -10.61 -2.74 -9.16
N VAL A 25 -10.30 -3.29 -7.98
CA VAL A 25 -11.29 -3.61 -6.94
C VAL A 25 -11.89 -2.35 -6.31
N GLY A 26 -11.12 -1.27 -6.23
CA GLY A 26 -11.53 -0.07 -5.49
C GLY A 26 -11.66 -0.32 -3.98
N LEU A 27 -12.43 0.53 -3.31
CA LEU A 27 -12.77 0.38 -1.89
C LEU A 27 -14.20 -0.15 -1.78
N SER A 28 -14.33 -1.44 -1.60
CA SER A 28 -15.63 -2.14 -1.54
C SER A 28 -16.11 -2.43 -0.11
N GLY A 29 -15.40 -1.91 0.90
CA GLY A 29 -15.76 -2.08 2.32
C GLY A 29 -16.97 -1.25 2.74
N PRO A 30 -17.59 -1.56 3.89
CA PRO A 30 -18.80 -0.90 4.36
C PRO A 30 -18.57 0.50 4.98
N GLY A 31 -17.32 0.98 4.98
CA GLY A 31 -16.94 2.23 5.64
C GLY A 31 -16.41 2.06 7.05
N ALA A 32 -15.75 3.10 7.55
CA ALA A 32 -15.07 3.04 8.84
C ALA A 32 -16.02 2.89 10.02
N GLU A 33 -17.14 3.62 10.03
CA GLU A 33 -18.15 3.58 11.08
C GLU A 33 -18.66 2.16 11.32
N THR A 34 -19.14 1.49 10.25
CA THR A 34 -19.63 0.11 10.32
C THR A 34 -18.54 -0.86 10.79
N LEU A 35 -17.29 -0.65 10.38
CA LEU A 35 -16.16 -1.49 10.79
C LEU A 35 -15.82 -1.31 12.28
N PHE A 36 -15.97 -0.13 12.83
CA PHE A 36 -15.78 0.14 14.26
C PHE A 36 -16.98 -0.36 15.09
N GLU A 37 -18.21 -0.24 14.61
CA GLU A 37 -19.40 -0.81 15.25
C GLU A 37 -19.32 -2.34 15.39
N ASP A 38 -18.80 -3.05 14.39
CA ASP A 38 -18.55 -4.50 14.43
C ASP A 38 -17.62 -4.90 15.60
N GLY A 39 -16.67 -4.06 15.98
CA GLY A 39 -15.80 -4.24 17.14
C GLY A 39 -14.75 -5.35 17.01
N ARG A 40 -14.62 -6.00 15.85
CA ARG A 40 -13.61 -7.06 15.64
C ARG A 40 -12.18 -6.53 15.70
N TRP A 41 -11.94 -5.32 15.22
CA TRP A 41 -10.62 -4.70 15.24
C TRP A 41 -10.18 -4.35 16.65
N GLN A 42 -11.08 -3.77 17.45
CA GLN A 42 -10.80 -3.37 18.83
C GLN A 42 -10.43 -4.56 19.73
N LYS A 43 -10.94 -5.76 19.41
CA LYS A 43 -10.67 -7.02 20.16
C LYS A 43 -9.36 -7.70 19.77
N ARG A 44 -8.63 -7.22 18.74
CA ARG A 44 -7.34 -7.82 18.35
C ARG A 44 -6.31 -7.64 19.46
N LYS A 45 -5.47 -8.69 19.64
CA LYS A 45 -4.48 -8.73 20.72
C LYS A 45 -3.05 -8.44 20.26
N LYS A 46 -2.82 -8.36 18.95
CA LYS A 46 -1.50 -8.07 18.36
C LYS A 46 -1.54 -6.72 17.69
N PRO A 47 -0.43 -5.95 17.77
CA PRO A 47 -0.32 -4.68 17.07
C PRO A 47 -0.61 -4.82 15.58
N PHE A 48 -1.23 -3.80 14.98
CA PHE A 48 -1.52 -3.76 13.55
C PHE A 48 -1.73 -2.33 13.07
N PHE A 49 -1.70 -2.13 11.76
CA PHE A 49 -2.05 -0.87 11.12
C PHE A 49 -3.50 -0.92 10.61
N LEU A 50 -4.25 0.14 10.88
CA LEU A 50 -5.43 0.48 10.10
C LEU A 50 -4.97 1.14 8.81
N SER A 51 -5.64 0.87 7.69
CA SER A 51 -5.31 1.51 6.42
C SER A 51 -6.50 2.34 5.96
N PHE A 52 -6.29 3.65 5.90
CA PHE A 52 -7.24 4.62 5.37
C PHE A 52 -6.86 5.00 3.94
N MET A 53 -7.84 5.20 3.09
CA MET A 53 -7.69 5.78 1.76
C MET A 53 -8.94 6.60 1.45
N SER A 54 -8.75 7.85 1.06
CA SER A 54 -9.82 8.64 0.45
C SER A 54 -10.00 8.27 -1.02
N VAL A 55 -11.21 8.33 -1.50
CA VAL A 55 -11.59 8.14 -2.91
C VAL A 55 -12.22 9.40 -3.51
N ALA A 56 -12.24 10.49 -2.77
CA ALA A 56 -12.77 11.77 -3.23
C ALA A 56 -11.96 12.33 -4.42
N GLY A 57 -12.64 13.07 -5.27
CA GLY A 57 -12.08 13.54 -6.54
C GLY A 57 -11.07 14.67 -6.41
N THR A 58 -11.21 15.52 -5.41
CA THR A 58 -10.37 16.69 -5.21
C THR A 58 -9.46 16.56 -3.98
N PRO A 59 -8.29 17.22 -3.95
CA PRO A 59 -7.42 17.24 -2.77
C PRO A 59 -8.14 17.75 -1.52
N HIS A 60 -8.96 18.78 -1.67
CA HIS A 60 -9.72 19.35 -0.57
C HIS A 60 -10.70 18.34 0.06
N GLU A 61 -11.49 17.65 -0.77
CA GLU A 61 -12.41 16.61 -0.29
C GLU A 61 -11.66 15.44 0.36
N ARG A 62 -10.51 15.03 -0.19
CA ARG A 62 -9.69 13.97 0.41
C ARG A 62 -9.17 14.36 1.79
N LYS A 63 -8.79 15.62 1.97
CA LYS A 63 -8.37 16.16 3.27
C LYS A 63 -9.53 16.17 4.28
N GLU A 64 -10.73 16.57 3.86
CA GLU A 64 -11.93 16.54 4.70
C GLU A 64 -12.32 15.13 5.12
N GLU A 65 -12.26 14.15 4.20
CA GLU A 65 -12.48 12.74 4.51
C GLU A 65 -11.45 12.22 5.52
N LEU A 66 -10.16 12.54 5.35
CA LEU A 66 -9.13 12.16 6.30
C LEU A 66 -9.38 12.78 7.67
N ALA A 67 -9.69 14.07 7.73
CA ALA A 67 -9.98 14.76 9.00
C ALA A 67 -11.20 14.16 9.70
N SER A 68 -12.23 13.76 8.95
CA SER A 68 -13.40 13.09 9.49
C SER A 68 -13.08 11.71 10.03
N PHE A 69 -12.26 10.93 9.30
CA PHE A 69 -11.79 9.64 9.76
C PHE A 69 -10.91 9.76 11.02
N VAL A 70 -10.01 10.75 11.07
CA VAL A 70 -9.16 11.01 12.24
C VAL A 70 -9.99 11.29 13.48
N ARG A 71 -11.01 12.16 13.39
CA ARG A 71 -11.94 12.43 14.52
C ARG A 71 -12.68 11.16 14.98
N LEU A 72 -13.13 10.34 14.04
CA LEU A 72 -13.77 9.07 14.36
C LEU A 72 -12.80 8.09 15.04
N LEU A 73 -11.59 7.97 14.52
CA LEU A 73 -10.57 7.08 15.08
C LEU A 73 -10.13 7.52 16.46
N GLU A 74 -9.99 8.83 16.70
CA GLU A 74 -9.64 9.39 18.02
C GLU A 74 -10.66 8.94 19.10
N GLN A 75 -11.95 8.97 18.79
CA GLN A 75 -13.02 8.51 19.69
C GLN A 75 -12.95 6.99 19.93
N GLU A 76 -12.50 6.23 18.93
CA GLU A 76 -12.42 4.78 19.00
C GLU A 76 -11.11 4.25 19.62
N LEU A 77 -10.03 5.05 19.67
CA LEU A 77 -8.72 4.63 20.19
C LEU A 77 -8.79 3.96 21.58
N PRO A 78 -9.53 4.47 22.57
CA PRO A 78 -9.59 3.85 23.90
C PRO A 78 -10.18 2.43 23.91
N ARG A 79 -10.89 2.03 22.84
CA ARG A 79 -11.53 0.71 22.72
C ARG A 79 -10.58 -0.37 22.22
N PHE A 80 -9.41 -0.01 21.67
CA PHE A 80 -8.47 -0.96 21.12
C PHE A 80 -7.68 -1.70 22.21
N SER A 81 -7.69 -3.03 22.15
CA SER A 81 -6.95 -3.89 23.09
C SER A 81 -5.47 -4.06 22.77
N ALA A 82 -5.04 -3.63 21.59
CA ALA A 82 -3.64 -3.69 21.14
C ALA A 82 -3.22 -2.34 20.58
N PRO A 83 -1.93 -2.00 20.63
CA PRO A 83 -1.41 -0.83 19.93
C PRO A 83 -1.74 -0.88 18.44
N ILE A 84 -2.12 0.25 17.88
CA ILE A 84 -2.38 0.40 16.45
C ILE A 84 -1.54 1.53 15.87
N GLY A 85 -1.30 1.48 14.55
CA GLY A 85 -0.82 2.59 13.77
C GLY A 85 -1.79 2.91 12.64
N LEU A 86 -1.63 4.05 12.01
CA LEU A 86 -2.41 4.46 10.85
C LEU A 86 -1.54 4.44 9.59
N GLN A 87 -1.96 3.68 8.59
CA GLN A 87 -1.42 3.74 7.25
C GLN A 87 -2.35 4.60 6.39
N ILE A 88 -1.83 5.72 5.87
CA ILE A 88 -2.59 6.60 4.98
C ILE A 88 -2.17 6.30 3.55
N ASN A 89 -3.10 5.86 2.73
CA ASN A 89 -2.84 5.42 1.37
C ASN A 89 -3.06 6.55 0.36
N TYR A 90 -1.97 7.10 -0.16
CA TYR A 90 -1.93 8.17 -1.16
C TYR A 90 -1.78 7.67 -2.60
N SER A 91 -1.93 6.37 -2.83
CA SER A 91 -1.76 5.78 -4.15
C SER A 91 -3.05 5.80 -4.94
N CYS A 92 -3.64 6.95 -5.17
CA CYS A 92 -4.73 7.05 -6.13
C CYS A 92 -4.14 6.93 -7.56
N PRO A 93 -4.40 5.85 -8.31
CA PRO A 93 -3.77 5.65 -9.63
C PRO A 93 -4.25 6.63 -10.69
N ASN A 94 -5.30 7.39 -10.42
CA ASN A 94 -6.01 8.22 -11.40
C ASN A 94 -5.70 9.72 -11.30
N VAL A 95 -4.85 10.13 -10.38
CA VAL A 95 -4.52 11.56 -10.24
C VAL A 95 -3.11 11.76 -10.79
N GLY A 96 -3.03 12.32 -11.99
CA GLY A 96 -1.79 12.89 -12.53
C GLY A 96 -1.38 14.13 -11.73
N LEU A 97 -1.30 13.99 -10.39
CA LEU A 97 -0.82 15.02 -9.49
C LEU A 97 0.65 15.29 -9.83
N HIS A 98 1.01 16.54 -9.96
CA HIS A 98 2.39 16.95 -9.94
C HIS A 98 3.01 16.50 -8.61
N ALA A 99 4.28 16.12 -8.61
CA ALA A 99 4.95 15.59 -7.41
C ALA A 99 4.85 16.55 -6.21
N GLU A 100 4.86 17.85 -6.47
CA GLU A 100 4.71 18.91 -5.47
C GLU A 100 3.35 18.90 -4.78
N GLU A 101 2.25 18.78 -5.55
CA GLU A 101 0.88 18.69 -5.01
C GLU A 101 0.69 17.43 -4.15
N LEU A 102 1.32 16.31 -4.55
CA LEU A 102 1.30 15.08 -3.74
C LEU A 102 2.02 15.29 -2.42
N VAL A 103 3.19 15.91 -2.41
CA VAL A 103 3.96 16.18 -1.19
C VAL A 103 3.15 17.04 -0.23
N GLU A 104 2.59 18.15 -0.72
CA GLU A 104 1.76 19.05 0.09
C GLU A 104 0.57 18.30 0.71
N GLU A 105 -0.18 17.51 -0.07
CA GLU A 105 -1.30 16.71 0.43
C GLU A 105 -0.87 15.72 1.51
N VAL A 106 0.30 15.09 1.34
CA VAL A 106 0.82 14.12 2.31
C VAL A 106 1.25 14.80 3.61
N LEU A 107 1.98 15.94 3.53
CA LEU A 107 2.43 16.67 4.71
C LEU A 107 1.25 17.20 5.53
N GLU A 108 0.25 17.78 4.87
CA GLU A 108 -0.99 18.21 5.54
C GLU A 108 -1.76 17.04 6.16
N GLY A 109 -1.79 15.89 5.48
CA GLY A 109 -2.42 14.67 5.99
C GLY A 109 -1.71 14.10 7.20
N LEU A 110 -0.38 14.13 7.23
CA LEU A 110 0.42 13.74 8.40
C LEU A 110 0.16 14.69 9.58
N GLU A 111 0.14 15.99 9.33
CA GLU A 111 -0.18 16.99 10.37
C GLU A 111 -1.58 16.75 10.94
N THR A 112 -2.58 16.57 10.07
CA THR A 112 -3.97 16.27 10.47
C THR A 112 -4.06 15.02 11.33
N ALA A 113 -3.32 13.96 10.98
CA ALA A 113 -3.37 12.68 11.71
C ALA A 113 -2.47 12.66 12.96
N SER A 114 -1.55 13.60 13.12
CA SER A 114 -0.59 13.65 14.24
C SER A 114 -1.28 13.76 15.62
N VAL A 115 -2.47 14.33 15.67
CA VAL A 115 -3.30 14.45 16.89
C VAL A 115 -3.62 13.11 17.53
N LEU A 116 -3.62 12.02 16.74
CA LEU A 116 -3.89 10.66 17.23
C LEU A 116 -2.78 10.10 18.12
N GLN A 117 -1.57 10.66 18.06
CA GLN A 117 -0.38 10.21 18.81
C GLN A 117 -0.09 8.70 18.65
N ILE A 118 -0.36 8.16 17.48
CA ILE A 118 -0.06 6.78 17.08
C ILE A 118 0.89 6.79 15.89
N PRO A 119 1.63 5.70 15.62
CA PRO A 119 2.50 5.63 14.46
C PRO A 119 1.78 5.88 13.14
N LEU A 120 2.31 6.80 12.33
CA LEU A 120 1.79 7.17 11.01
C LEU A 120 2.72 6.68 9.90
N MET A 121 2.14 6.05 8.89
CA MET A 121 2.86 5.44 7.79
C MET A 121 2.16 5.75 6.45
N PRO A 122 2.56 6.80 5.73
CA PRO A 122 2.05 7.07 4.38
C PRO A 122 2.47 5.97 3.40
N LYS A 123 1.53 5.58 2.53
CA LYS A 123 1.71 4.46 1.60
C LYS A 123 1.63 4.91 0.15
N PHE A 124 2.63 4.44 -0.62
CA PHE A 124 2.82 4.75 -2.03
C PHE A 124 3.15 3.50 -2.84
N ASN A 125 3.25 3.65 -4.15
CA ASN A 125 3.89 2.71 -5.05
C ASN A 125 5.34 3.15 -5.37
N VAL A 126 6.04 2.36 -6.18
CA VAL A 126 7.44 2.63 -6.58
C VAL A 126 7.61 3.80 -7.56
N LEU A 127 6.53 4.47 -7.97
CA LEU A 127 6.59 5.68 -8.78
C LEU A 127 6.83 6.94 -7.94
N LEU A 128 6.81 6.83 -6.60
CA LEU A 128 7.12 7.97 -5.72
C LEU A 128 8.53 8.47 -6.01
N PRO A 129 8.70 9.75 -6.42
CA PRO A 129 10.02 10.34 -6.62
C PRO A 129 10.82 10.33 -5.32
N LEU A 130 12.14 10.12 -5.42
CA LEU A 130 13.01 10.02 -4.24
C LEU A 130 13.10 11.33 -3.45
N ASP A 131 13.08 12.48 -4.13
CA ASP A 131 13.08 13.77 -3.45
C ASP A 131 11.79 13.98 -2.65
N ALA A 132 10.63 13.62 -3.23
CA ALA A 132 9.35 13.61 -2.52
C ALA A 132 9.38 12.66 -1.31
N ALA A 133 9.91 11.44 -1.50
CA ALA A 133 10.04 10.48 -0.41
C ALA A 133 10.92 11.00 0.73
N ARG A 134 12.02 11.68 0.38
CA ARG A 134 12.93 12.30 1.35
C ARG A 134 12.25 13.42 2.13
N GLU A 135 11.54 14.31 1.45
CA GLU A 135 10.81 15.40 2.07
C GLU A 135 9.71 14.89 3.01
N ILE A 136 8.87 13.95 2.54
CA ILE A 136 7.83 13.31 3.36
C ILE A 136 8.43 12.61 4.58
N SER A 137 9.53 11.86 4.40
CA SER A 137 10.18 11.16 5.51
C SER A 137 10.81 12.08 6.54
N ALA A 138 11.13 13.31 6.17
CA ALA A 138 11.66 14.32 7.10
C ALA A 138 10.58 14.91 8.02
N HIS A 139 9.30 14.77 7.68
CA HIS A 139 8.20 15.29 8.50
C HIS A 139 8.18 14.63 9.89
N PRO A 140 8.06 15.41 10.99
CA PRO A 140 8.09 14.86 12.36
C PRO A 140 7.09 13.76 12.62
N ALA A 141 5.87 13.90 12.07
CA ALA A 141 4.80 12.90 12.22
C ALA A 141 4.91 11.71 11.26
N CYS A 142 5.92 11.64 10.39
CA CYS A 142 6.17 10.46 9.55
C CYS A 142 7.03 9.46 10.32
N ASP A 143 6.46 8.35 10.78
CA ASP A 143 7.22 7.33 11.52
C ASP A 143 7.86 6.29 10.60
N ALA A 144 7.23 6.01 9.46
CA ALA A 144 7.74 5.07 8.45
C ALA A 144 7.14 5.37 7.08
N LEU A 145 7.80 4.92 6.01
CA LEU A 145 7.22 4.90 4.66
C LEU A 145 6.72 3.49 4.30
N CYS A 146 5.63 3.41 3.54
CA CYS A 146 5.18 2.14 2.98
C CYS A 146 5.22 2.21 1.44
N ILE A 147 6.06 1.37 0.83
CA ILE A 147 6.18 1.25 -0.62
C ILE A 147 5.68 -0.14 -1.01
N SER A 148 4.38 -0.26 -1.24
CA SER A 148 3.75 -1.57 -1.45
C SER A 148 2.52 -1.55 -2.36
N ASN A 149 2.25 -0.40 -3.01
CA ASN A 149 1.05 -0.30 -3.83
C ASN A 149 1.26 -0.77 -5.28
N THR A 150 0.16 -0.94 -6.01
CA THR A 150 0.15 -1.37 -7.41
C THR A 150 0.62 -0.23 -8.33
N ILE A 151 1.06 -0.60 -9.52
CA ILE A 151 1.41 0.35 -10.58
C ILE A 151 0.23 0.44 -11.56
N PRO A 152 -0.22 1.64 -11.95
CA PRO A 152 -1.29 1.82 -12.93
C PRO A 152 -0.95 1.16 -14.26
N TRP A 153 -1.98 0.64 -14.96
CA TRP A 153 -1.82 0.11 -16.32
C TRP A 153 -1.15 1.13 -17.24
N GLY A 154 -0.17 0.68 -18.01
CA GLY A 154 0.57 1.50 -18.98
C GLY A 154 1.70 2.33 -18.37
N ALA A 155 1.86 2.39 -17.06
CA ALA A 155 2.99 3.08 -16.45
C ALA A 155 4.31 2.33 -16.71
N LEU A 156 5.42 3.07 -16.81
CA LEU A 156 6.76 2.55 -17.05
C LEU A 156 6.86 1.62 -18.28
N PRO A 157 6.41 2.03 -19.48
CA PRO A 157 6.34 1.17 -20.66
C PRO A 157 7.71 0.63 -21.09
N ASP A 158 8.79 1.35 -20.82
CA ASP A 158 10.16 0.91 -21.12
C ASP A 158 10.68 -0.18 -20.17
N LEU A 159 10.04 -0.37 -19.01
CA LEU A 159 10.44 -1.33 -17.98
C LEU A 159 9.45 -2.48 -17.82
N ILE A 160 8.21 -2.30 -18.25
CA ILE A 160 7.12 -3.27 -18.13
C ILE A 160 6.55 -3.56 -19.52
N ASP A 161 6.82 -4.75 -20.03
CA ASP A 161 6.21 -5.26 -21.28
C ASP A 161 4.74 -5.66 -21.01
N TRP A 162 3.87 -4.67 -21.05
CA TRP A 162 2.43 -4.84 -20.78
C TRP A 162 1.77 -5.84 -21.74
N GLU A 163 2.13 -5.76 -23.03
CA GLU A 163 1.56 -6.65 -24.04
C GLU A 163 2.08 -8.09 -23.86
N GLY A 164 3.36 -8.28 -23.63
CA GLY A 164 3.94 -9.58 -23.31
C GLY A 164 3.38 -10.20 -22.04
N LEU A 165 3.07 -9.37 -21.02
CA LEU A 165 2.47 -9.85 -19.77
C LEU A 165 1.02 -10.30 -19.97
N PHE A 166 0.20 -9.55 -20.69
CA PHE A 166 -1.26 -9.76 -20.74
C PHE A 166 -1.74 -10.33 -22.07
N GLY A 167 -0.95 -10.22 -23.16
CA GLY A 167 -1.31 -10.67 -24.50
C GLY A 167 -2.22 -9.67 -25.23
N THR A 168 -2.24 -8.42 -24.80
CA THR A 168 -3.05 -7.35 -25.36
C THR A 168 -2.42 -6.00 -25.06
N SER A 169 -2.54 -5.06 -26.00
CA SER A 169 -2.10 -3.67 -25.84
C SER A 169 -3.09 -2.81 -25.04
N VAL A 170 -4.33 -3.29 -24.87
CA VAL A 170 -5.37 -2.63 -24.09
C VAL A 170 -5.58 -3.38 -22.78
N SER A 171 -5.76 -2.66 -21.67
CA SER A 171 -5.99 -3.31 -20.40
C SER A 171 -7.22 -4.24 -20.43
N PRO A 172 -7.10 -5.48 -19.93
CA PRO A 172 -8.27 -6.34 -19.69
C PRO A 172 -9.32 -5.72 -18.77
N LEU A 173 -8.92 -4.70 -17.98
CA LEU A 173 -9.78 -3.95 -17.06
C LEU A 173 -10.01 -2.49 -17.54
N ALA A 174 -9.91 -2.22 -18.85
CA ALA A 174 -10.09 -0.87 -19.41
C ALA A 174 -11.44 -0.26 -19.02
N HIS A 175 -12.51 -1.06 -18.98
CA HIS A 175 -13.85 -0.64 -18.57
C HIS A 175 -13.95 -0.23 -17.08
N LEU A 176 -12.90 -0.51 -16.29
CA LEU A 176 -12.77 -0.14 -14.87
C LEU A 176 -11.57 0.82 -14.63
N GLY A 177 -11.16 1.56 -15.65
CA GLY A 177 -10.04 2.51 -15.54
C GLY A 177 -8.64 1.89 -15.67
N GLY A 178 -8.52 0.68 -16.22
CA GLY A 178 -7.23 0.06 -16.54
C GLY A 178 -6.68 -0.85 -15.45
N GLY A 179 -6.87 -0.53 -14.19
CA GLY A 179 -6.43 -1.32 -13.04
C GLY A 179 -4.95 -1.13 -12.67
N GLY A 180 -4.57 -1.75 -11.56
CA GLY A 180 -3.23 -1.73 -10.98
C GLY A 180 -2.51 -3.07 -11.05
N LEU A 181 -1.28 -3.07 -11.57
CA LEU A 181 -0.41 -4.25 -11.65
C LEU A 181 0.20 -4.57 -10.29
N SER A 182 0.20 -5.85 -9.95
CA SER A 182 0.93 -6.41 -8.81
C SER A 182 1.59 -7.75 -9.16
N GLY A 183 2.53 -8.18 -8.33
CA GLY A 183 3.24 -9.44 -8.52
C GLY A 183 4.67 -9.29 -9.05
N ALA A 184 5.20 -10.34 -9.67
CA ALA A 184 6.61 -10.47 -10.01
C ALA A 184 7.27 -9.25 -10.70
N PRO A 185 6.61 -8.55 -11.63
CA PRO A 185 7.23 -7.40 -12.31
C PRO A 185 7.59 -6.23 -11.37
N LEU A 186 6.94 -6.13 -10.22
CA LEU A 186 7.21 -5.05 -9.26
C LEU A 186 8.50 -5.27 -8.46
N LEU A 187 8.98 -6.50 -8.34
CA LEU A 187 10.15 -6.79 -7.50
C LEU A 187 11.43 -6.06 -7.94
N PRO A 188 11.86 -6.10 -9.21
CA PRO A 188 13.05 -5.37 -9.62
C PRO A 188 12.92 -3.85 -9.42
N LEU A 189 11.75 -3.28 -9.67
CA LEU A 189 11.47 -1.86 -9.47
C LEU A 189 11.57 -1.49 -7.98
N LEU A 190 10.98 -2.31 -7.11
CA LEU A 190 11.06 -2.13 -5.66
C LEU A 190 12.49 -2.21 -5.15
N LEU A 191 13.29 -3.16 -5.63
CA LEU A 191 14.69 -3.31 -5.23
C LEU A 191 15.53 -2.10 -5.65
N GLY A 192 15.30 -1.58 -6.86
CA GLY A 192 15.94 -0.37 -7.35
C GLY A 192 15.57 0.86 -6.52
N TRP A 193 14.27 1.04 -6.28
CA TRP A 193 13.76 2.14 -5.46
C TRP A 193 14.34 2.12 -4.04
N LEU A 194 14.35 0.96 -3.37
CA LEU A 194 14.89 0.82 -2.02
C LEU A 194 16.39 1.19 -1.94
N THR A 195 17.19 0.70 -2.90
CA THR A 195 18.61 1.05 -2.94
C THR A 195 18.79 2.56 -3.07
N ALA A 196 18.14 3.17 -4.05
CA ALA A 196 18.24 4.60 -4.28
C ALA A 196 17.70 5.43 -3.10
N ALA A 197 16.63 4.98 -2.43
CA ALA A 197 16.10 5.65 -1.24
C ALA A 197 17.11 5.68 -0.08
N ARG A 198 17.83 4.59 0.14
CA ARG A 198 18.90 4.56 1.17
C ARG A 198 20.11 5.41 0.76
N ASP A 199 20.48 5.38 -0.51
CA ASP A 199 21.59 6.19 -1.05
C ASP A 199 21.29 7.70 -0.96
N THR A 200 20.02 8.11 -1.05
CA THR A 200 19.59 9.51 -0.85
C THR A 200 19.45 9.92 0.62
N GLY A 201 19.77 9.03 1.56
CA GLY A 201 19.82 9.34 2.99
C GLY A 201 18.48 9.21 3.73
N ILE A 202 17.49 8.53 3.18
CA ILE A 202 16.25 8.22 3.91
C ILE A 202 16.58 7.22 5.02
N THR A 203 16.47 7.65 6.29
CA THR A 203 16.76 6.84 7.48
C THR A 203 15.51 6.28 8.15
N LYS A 204 14.34 6.85 7.88
CA LYS A 204 13.06 6.34 8.44
C LYS A 204 12.82 4.88 8.04
N PRO A 205 12.15 4.09 8.89
CA PRO A 205 11.76 2.72 8.56
C PRO A 205 10.96 2.66 7.26
N ILE A 206 11.24 1.63 6.43
CA ILE A 206 10.52 1.38 5.18
C ILE A 206 9.84 0.02 5.25
N ASN A 207 8.52 0.02 5.18
CA ASN A 207 7.72 -1.18 4.91
C ASN A 207 7.64 -1.37 3.39
N ALA A 208 8.13 -2.48 2.88
CA ALA A 208 8.23 -2.71 1.44
C ALA A 208 7.40 -3.89 0.96
N GLY A 209 6.71 -3.73 -0.16
CA GLY A 209 5.92 -4.77 -0.80
C GLY A 209 5.87 -4.58 -2.31
N GLY A 210 5.67 -5.66 -3.02
CA GLY A 210 5.63 -5.70 -4.49
C GLY A 210 6.47 -6.86 -5.02
N GLY A 211 5.82 -7.85 -5.60
CA GLY A 211 6.49 -8.98 -6.23
C GLY A 211 7.18 -9.99 -5.30
N ILE A 212 6.97 -9.92 -3.99
CA ILE A 212 7.54 -10.88 -3.04
C ILE A 212 6.76 -12.19 -3.12
N LEU A 213 7.25 -13.15 -3.89
CA LEU A 213 6.60 -14.44 -4.15
C LEU A 213 7.37 -15.64 -3.58
N SER A 214 8.51 -15.39 -2.94
CA SER A 214 9.37 -16.41 -2.33
C SER A 214 10.13 -15.87 -1.13
N ARG A 215 10.73 -16.79 -0.35
CA ARG A 215 11.66 -16.43 0.75
C ARG A 215 12.91 -15.71 0.22
N GLY A 216 13.35 -16.06 -1.00
CA GLY A 216 14.48 -15.40 -1.65
C GLY A 216 14.18 -13.93 -1.94
N ASP A 217 12.98 -13.65 -2.46
CA ASP A 217 12.54 -12.28 -2.75
C ASP A 217 12.44 -11.45 -1.45
N ALA A 218 11.86 -12.02 -0.40
CA ALA A 218 11.78 -11.37 0.91
C ALA A 218 13.17 -10.98 1.45
N ARG A 219 14.15 -11.91 1.35
CA ARG A 219 15.54 -11.60 1.75
C ARG A 219 16.17 -10.51 0.90
N LYS A 220 15.95 -10.51 -0.41
CA LYS A 220 16.46 -9.46 -1.30
C LYS A 220 15.92 -8.09 -0.91
N VAL A 221 14.63 -8.00 -0.61
CA VAL A 221 13.97 -6.76 -0.20
C VAL A 221 14.55 -6.23 1.12
N LEU A 222 14.68 -7.08 2.14
CA LEU A 222 15.31 -6.70 3.41
C LEU A 222 16.78 -6.31 3.23
N ALA A 223 17.55 -7.05 2.42
CA ALA A 223 18.95 -6.74 2.14
C ALA A 223 19.16 -5.42 1.37
N ARG A 224 18.12 -4.89 0.73
CA ARG A 224 18.14 -3.58 0.05
C ARG A 224 17.63 -2.43 0.93
N GLY A 225 17.49 -2.67 2.23
CA GLY A 225 17.19 -1.62 3.20
C GLY A 225 15.73 -1.49 3.60
N ALA A 226 14.86 -2.45 3.29
CA ALA A 226 13.55 -2.50 3.91
C ALA A 226 13.67 -3.00 5.36
N ASP A 227 12.91 -2.40 6.28
CA ASP A 227 12.84 -2.79 7.69
C ASP A 227 11.75 -3.84 7.94
N SER A 228 10.72 -3.82 7.10
CA SER A 228 9.64 -4.80 7.12
C SER A 228 9.07 -5.05 5.73
N ILE A 229 8.28 -6.12 5.57
CA ILE A 229 7.71 -6.48 4.29
C ILE A 229 6.20 -6.61 4.34
N SER A 230 5.55 -6.21 3.25
CA SER A 230 4.13 -6.43 2.98
C SER A 230 3.95 -7.56 1.95
N LEU A 231 3.06 -8.51 2.26
CA LEU A 231 2.74 -9.66 1.43
C LEU A 231 1.30 -9.53 0.92
N GLY A 232 1.11 -8.94 -0.27
CA GLY A 232 -0.20 -8.77 -0.91
C GLY A 232 -0.51 -9.88 -1.90
N SER A 233 -0.09 -9.75 -3.15
CA SER A 233 -0.43 -10.64 -4.27
C SER A 233 -0.09 -12.12 -4.06
N ILE A 234 0.92 -12.44 -3.26
CA ILE A 234 1.26 -13.81 -2.90
C ILE A 234 0.12 -14.54 -2.17
N ALA A 235 -0.73 -13.80 -1.44
CA ALA A 235 -1.81 -14.39 -0.65
C ALA A 235 -2.85 -15.10 -1.54
N PHE A 236 -3.00 -14.68 -2.80
CA PHE A 236 -3.87 -15.36 -3.77
C PHE A 236 -3.08 -16.04 -4.90
N LEU A 237 -1.88 -15.58 -5.26
CA LEU A 237 -1.06 -16.24 -6.25
C LEU A 237 -0.40 -17.54 -5.74
N ARG A 238 0.07 -17.54 -4.48
CA ARG A 238 0.81 -18.66 -3.84
C ARG A 238 0.55 -18.73 -2.34
N PRO A 239 -0.71 -18.88 -1.89
CA PRO A 239 -1.10 -18.76 -0.47
C PRO A 239 -0.31 -19.70 0.46
N TRP A 240 0.07 -20.88 -0.03
CA TRP A 240 0.88 -21.86 0.73
C TRP A 240 2.27 -21.36 1.11
N ARG A 241 2.79 -20.31 0.47
CA ARG A 241 4.10 -19.72 0.77
C ARG A 241 4.06 -18.64 1.84
N VAL A 242 2.93 -17.98 2.06
CA VAL A 242 2.79 -16.85 3.00
C VAL A 242 3.31 -17.24 4.38
N ARG A 243 2.76 -18.31 4.98
CA ARG A 243 3.17 -18.76 6.31
C ARG A 243 4.68 -19.07 6.40
N SER A 244 5.24 -19.64 5.34
CA SER A 244 6.65 -20.03 5.31
C SER A 244 7.59 -18.82 5.23
N ILE A 245 7.18 -17.76 4.52
CA ILE A 245 7.92 -16.48 4.44
C ILE A 245 7.84 -15.79 5.78
N THR A 246 6.63 -15.54 6.30
CA THR A 246 6.40 -14.86 7.57
C THR A 246 7.17 -15.51 8.72
N LYS A 247 7.05 -16.86 8.86
CA LYS A 247 7.76 -17.59 9.92
C LYS A 247 9.28 -17.48 9.83
N ARG A 248 9.83 -17.39 8.62
CA ARG A 248 11.28 -17.30 8.42
C ARG A 248 11.80 -15.89 8.67
N MET A 249 11.07 -14.87 8.18
CA MET A 249 11.50 -13.47 8.35
C MET A 249 11.40 -13.01 9.81
N ASN A 250 10.37 -13.44 10.55
CA ASN A 250 10.23 -13.12 11.98
C ASN A 250 11.21 -13.88 12.92
N ARG A 251 12.06 -14.77 12.38
CA ARG A 251 13.08 -15.49 13.13
C ARG A 251 14.50 -14.99 12.90
N GLN A 252 14.66 -13.98 12.06
CA GLN A 252 15.94 -13.29 11.95
C GLN A 252 16.09 -12.34 13.14
N PRO A 253 17.22 -12.41 13.86
CA PRO A 253 17.49 -11.55 15.00
C PRO A 253 17.57 -10.10 14.59
#